data_b02c983481587c858fa3d10e43ee2877
#
_entry.id   b02c983481587c858fa3d10e43ee2877
#
_cell.length_a   1.000
_cell.length_b   1.000
_cell.length_c   1.000
_cell.angle_alpha   90.00
_cell.angle_beta   90.00
_cell.angle_gamma   90.00
#
_symmetry.space_group_name_H-M   'P 1'
#
loop_
_entity.id
_entity.type
_entity.pdbx_description
1 polymer ?
#
loop_
_entity_poly.entity_id
_entity_poly.type
_entity_poly.pdbx_seq_one_letter_code
_entity_poly.pdbx_strand_id
1 'polypeptide(L)'
;MEKLYVLAGKARCGKDSVANIIEKYYSNKKVTKLMYGQWVKDYASMIYDWDGSEEDKPRTLLQDISIKSRSVNPGYTIRRMEEDINILKDYFDIFIITDARMPEEVTMPKEKFNAITIKIERPNYESALTKKEQRHPTETALDHYDNYDYKIINDSTLDDLEKKTIDLLESEGK
;
A
#
# COMPACT_ATOMS: atom_id res chain seq x y z
N MET A 1 -9.10 -17.12 1.70
CA MET A 1 -8.44 -16.08 0.85
C MET A 1 -8.17 -16.66 -0.53
N GLU A 2 -8.68 -16.01 -1.58
CA GLU A 2 -8.48 -16.40 -2.98
C GLU A 2 -7.31 -15.65 -3.62
N LYS A 3 -7.24 -14.32 -3.38
CA LYS A 3 -6.17 -13.45 -3.91
C LYS A 3 -5.73 -12.42 -2.89
N LEU A 4 -4.46 -12.04 -2.97
CA LEU A 4 -3.85 -10.95 -2.22
C LEU A 4 -3.11 -10.03 -3.19
N TYR A 5 -3.46 -8.75 -3.21
CA TYR A 5 -2.79 -7.71 -3.99
C TYR A 5 -1.93 -6.83 -3.09
N VAL A 6 -0.73 -6.50 -3.54
CA VAL A 6 0.15 -5.53 -2.88
C VAL A 6 0.38 -4.35 -3.80
N LEU A 7 -0.06 -3.18 -3.37
CA LEU A 7 0.10 -1.94 -4.12
C LEU A 7 1.27 -1.14 -3.58
N ALA A 8 2.24 -0.85 -4.43
CA ALA A 8 3.42 -0.08 -4.11
C ALA A 8 3.54 1.15 -5.00
N GLY A 9 4.21 2.19 -4.51
CA GLY A 9 4.43 3.44 -5.23
C GLY A 9 4.47 4.65 -4.31
N LYS A 10 4.92 5.78 -4.83
CA LYS A 10 5.11 7.03 -4.08
C LYS A 10 3.78 7.61 -3.58
N ALA A 11 3.86 8.57 -2.66
CA ALA A 11 2.67 9.29 -2.19
C ALA A 11 1.89 9.89 -3.36
N ARG A 12 0.54 9.76 -3.32
CA ARG A 12 -0.40 10.29 -4.33
C ARG A 12 -0.20 9.79 -5.77
N CYS A 13 0.45 8.65 -5.97
CA CYS A 13 0.57 8.04 -7.30
C CYS A 13 -0.70 7.34 -7.80
N GLY A 14 -1.74 7.15 -6.96
CA GLY A 14 -3.01 6.54 -7.34
C GLY A 14 -3.28 5.16 -6.73
N LYS A 15 -2.52 4.72 -5.71
CA LYS A 15 -2.74 3.42 -5.04
C LYS A 15 -4.15 3.24 -4.51
N ASP A 16 -4.70 4.26 -3.87
CA ASP A 16 -6.06 4.21 -3.30
C ASP A 16 -7.11 4.09 -4.40
N SER A 17 -6.92 4.78 -5.54
CA SER A 17 -7.79 4.65 -6.71
C SER A 17 -7.75 3.23 -7.27
N VAL A 18 -6.55 2.66 -7.45
CA VAL A 18 -6.37 1.27 -7.89
C VAL A 18 -7.02 0.29 -6.91
N ALA A 19 -6.83 0.49 -5.59
CA ALA A 19 -7.46 -0.34 -4.56
C ALA A 19 -9.00 -0.30 -4.64
N ASN A 20 -9.58 0.88 -4.87
CA ASN A 20 -11.03 1.03 -5.02
C ASN A 20 -11.55 0.37 -6.32
N ILE A 21 -10.77 0.42 -7.40
CA ILE A 21 -11.11 -0.27 -8.66
C ILE A 21 -11.07 -1.79 -8.46
N ILE A 22 -10.06 -2.34 -7.78
CA ILE A 22 -9.98 -3.77 -7.46
C ILE A 22 -11.18 -4.18 -6.59
N GLU A 23 -11.50 -3.42 -5.54
CA GLU A 23 -12.66 -3.68 -4.67
C GLU A 23 -13.98 -3.68 -5.46
N LYS A 24 -14.18 -2.72 -6.37
CA LYS A 24 -15.35 -2.64 -7.24
C LYS A 24 -15.43 -3.83 -8.22
N TYR A 25 -14.29 -4.24 -8.78
CA TYR A 25 -14.19 -5.40 -9.67
C TYR A 25 -14.64 -6.68 -8.97
N TYR A 26 -14.24 -6.87 -7.71
CA TYR A 26 -14.64 -8.00 -6.87
C TYR A 26 -15.88 -7.72 -6.01
N SER A 27 -16.83 -6.91 -6.50
CA SER A 27 -18.04 -6.52 -5.73
C SER A 27 -18.92 -7.67 -5.24
N ASN A 28 -18.77 -8.86 -5.82
CA ASN A 28 -19.45 -10.10 -5.42
C ASN A 28 -18.67 -10.94 -4.41
N LYS A 29 -17.50 -10.48 -3.96
CA LYS A 29 -16.59 -11.13 -3.01
C LYS A 29 -16.47 -10.30 -1.73
N LYS A 30 -16.01 -10.94 -0.66
CA LYS A 30 -15.63 -10.23 0.57
C LYS A 30 -14.22 -9.68 0.43
N VAL A 31 -14.11 -8.38 0.25
CA VAL A 31 -12.84 -7.67 0.07
C VAL A 31 -12.43 -6.98 1.37
N THR A 32 -11.14 -7.01 1.71
CA THR A 32 -10.57 -6.22 2.81
C THR A 32 -9.32 -5.48 2.35
N LYS A 33 -9.13 -4.27 2.90
CA LYS A 33 -7.92 -3.46 2.71
C LYS A 33 -7.09 -3.49 3.98
N LEU A 34 -5.81 -3.79 3.85
CA LEU A 34 -4.84 -3.77 4.93
C LEU A 34 -3.77 -2.70 4.67
N MET A 35 -3.21 -2.17 5.74
CA MET A 35 -2.15 -1.16 5.69
C MET A 35 -1.07 -1.45 6.72
N TYR A 36 0.19 -1.48 6.29
CA TYR A 36 1.35 -1.57 7.17
C TYR A 36 1.41 -0.41 8.17
N GLY A 37 1.00 0.77 7.74
CA GLY A 37 1.02 1.99 8.54
C GLY A 37 -0.24 2.25 9.38
N GLN A 38 -1.23 1.37 9.39
CA GLN A 38 -2.47 1.63 10.13
C GLN A 38 -2.21 1.86 11.63
N TRP A 39 -1.44 0.97 12.27
CA TRP A 39 -1.11 1.10 13.68
C TRP A 39 -0.34 2.39 14.02
N VAL A 40 0.47 2.91 13.08
CA VAL A 40 1.17 4.21 13.25
C VAL A 40 0.16 5.35 13.30
N LYS A 41 -0.85 5.30 12.44
CA LYS A 41 -1.94 6.30 12.41
C LYS A 41 -2.76 6.23 13.69
N ASP A 42 -3.17 5.03 14.10
CA ASP A 42 -3.94 4.79 15.32
C ASP A 42 -3.18 5.29 16.56
N TYR A 43 -1.88 4.96 16.65
CA TYR A 43 -1.03 5.44 17.73
C TYR A 43 -0.86 6.96 17.70
N ALA A 44 -0.65 7.56 16.52
CA ALA A 44 -0.56 9.00 16.40
C ALA A 44 -1.86 9.71 16.83
N SER A 45 -3.02 9.20 16.46
CA SER A 45 -4.32 9.75 16.90
C SER A 45 -4.54 9.63 18.41
N MET A 46 -3.93 8.63 19.06
CA MET A 46 -4.00 8.48 20.53
C MET A 46 -3.15 9.49 21.30
N ILE A 47 -1.99 9.90 20.75
CA ILE A 47 -1.01 10.75 21.43
C ILE A 47 -0.97 12.19 20.92
N TYR A 48 -1.64 12.45 19.82
CA TYR A 48 -1.70 13.75 19.14
C TYR A 48 -3.15 14.00 18.72
N ASP A 49 -3.65 15.21 18.92
CA ASP A 49 -5.03 15.59 18.58
C ASP A 49 -5.20 15.67 17.05
N TRP A 50 -5.25 14.51 16.42
CA TRP A 50 -5.42 14.34 14.97
C TRP A 50 -6.63 13.44 14.72
N ASP A 51 -7.59 13.96 13.95
CA ASP A 51 -8.86 13.29 13.61
C ASP A 51 -8.74 12.23 12.49
N GLY A 52 -7.53 12.00 11.95
CA GLY A 52 -7.29 11.09 10.83
C GLY A 52 -7.42 11.74 9.46
N SER A 53 -7.74 13.03 9.36
CA SER A 53 -7.88 13.75 8.10
C SER A 53 -6.56 13.84 7.33
N GLU A 54 -6.64 13.94 5.99
CA GLU A 54 -5.46 14.16 5.14
C GLU A 54 -4.97 15.61 5.18
N GLU A 55 -5.85 16.56 5.51
CA GLU A 55 -5.55 17.98 5.56
C GLU A 55 -4.56 18.30 6.68
N ASP A 56 -4.85 17.83 7.90
CA ASP A 56 -4.04 18.08 9.11
C ASP A 56 -3.11 16.93 9.45
N LYS A 57 -2.83 16.06 8.50
CA LYS A 57 -2.02 14.87 8.69
C LYS A 57 -0.61 15.18 9.18
N PRO A 58 -0.22 14.75 10.39
CA PRO A 58 1.08 15.04 10.99
C PRO A 58 2.18 14.14 10.38
N ARG A 59 2.52 14.36 9.10
CA ARG A 59 3.38 13.49 8.29
C ARG A 59 4.74 13.23 8.93
N THR A 60 5.38 14.28 9.47
CA THR A 60 6.68 14.15 10.15
C THR A 60 6.58 13.25 11.38
N LEU A 61 5.53 13.42 12.21
CA LEU A 61 5.29 12.58 13.38
C LEU A 61 5.08 11.10 12.97
N LEU A 62 4.25 10.85 11.96
CA LEU A 62 4.00 9.50 11.45
C LEU A 62 5.27 8.84 10.92
N GLN A 63 6.11 9.59 10.21
CA GLN A 63 7.40 9.11 9.72
C GLN A 63 8.37 8.79 10.87
N ASP A 64 8.47 9.67 11.87
CA ASP A 64 9.33 9.48 13.05
C ASP A 64 8.89 8.26 13.87
N ILE A 65 7.58 8.10 14.16
CA ILE A 65 7.03 6.92 14.82
C ILE A 65 7.40 5.65 14.04
N SER A 66 7.19 5.66 12.74
CA SER A 66 7.47 4.52 11.85
C SER A 66 8.95 4.11 11.89
N ILE A 67 9.89 5.07 11.82
CA ILE A 67 11.33 4.78 11.89
C ILE A 67 11.73 4.28 13.27
N LYS A 68 11.32 4.99 14.33
CA LYS A 68 11.69 4.63 15.71
C LYS A 68 11.18 3.25 16.08
N SER A 69 9.95 2.92 15.71
CA SER A 69 9.40 1.60 15.98
C SER A 69 10.17 0.48 15.27
N ARG A 70 10.58 0.69 14.01
CA ARG A 70 11.42 -0.28 13.30
C ARG A 70 12.81 -0.42 13.92
N SER A 71 13.38 0.65 14.48
CA SER A 71 14.67 0.57 15.17
C SER A 71 14.60 -0.18 16.49
N VAL A 72 13.49 -0.05 17.22
CA VAL A 72 13.27 -0.73 18.51
C VAL A 72 12.86 -2.20 18.32
N ASN A 73 12.03 -2.48 17.32
CA ASN A 73 11.53 -3.82 17.03
C ASN A 73 11.58 -4.11 15.52
N PRO A 74 12.77 -4.46 14.99
CA PRO A 74 12.93 -4.79 13.57
C PRO A 74 11.97 -5.89 13.13
N GLY A 75 11.33 -5.70 11.97
CA GLY A 75 10.36 -6.64 11.42
C GLY A 75 8.98 -6.66 12.10
N TYR A 76 8.71 -5.77 13.08
CA TYR A 76 7.39 -5.71 13.75
C TYR A 76 6.25 -5.55 12.75
N THR A 77 6.36 -4.59 11.83
CA THR A 77 5.31 -4.32 10.83
C THR A 77 5.04 -5.51 9.91
N ILE A 78 6.11 -6.25 9.56
CA ILE A 78 6.03 -7.44 8.71
C ILE A 78 5.33 -8.58 9.44
N ARG A 79 5.76 -8.89 10.68
CA ARG A 79 5.11 -9.94 11.49
C ARG A 79 3.65 -9.62 11.75
N ARG A 80 3.33 -8.37 12.06
CA ARG A 80 1.95 -7.95 12.27
C ARG A 80 1.10 -8.16 11.04
N MET A 81 1.55 -7.75 9.87
CA MET A 81 0.82 -7.96 8.61
C MET A 81 0.61 -9.45 8.33
N GLU A 82 1.64 -10.27 8.56
CA GLU A 82 1.55 -11.73 8.42
C GLU A 82 0.48 -12.33 9.36
N GLU A 83 0.45 -11.87 10.60
CA GLU A 83 -0.56 -12.27 11.60
C GLU A 83 -1.97 -11.83 11.19
N ASP A 84 -2.13 -10.56 10.77
CA ASP A 84 -3.41 -10.01 10.33
C ASP A 84 -3.98 -10.81 9.13
N ILE A 85 -3.14 -11.14 8.12
CA ILE A 85 -3.54 -11.97 6.99
C ILE A 85 -3.98 -13.36 7.48
N ASN A 86 -3.19 -14.00 8.35
CA ASN A 86 -3.50 -15.34 8.86
C ASN A 86 -4.78 -15.39 9.69
N ILE A 87 -5.09 -14.33 10.46
CA ILE A 87 -6.33 -14.21 11.23
C ILE A 87 -7.53 -14.02 10.30
N LEU A 88 -7.38 -13.22 9.25
CA LEU A 88 -8.50 -12.77 8.42
C LEU A 88 -8.75 -13.64 7.18
N LYS A 89 -7.82 -14.52 6.79
CA LYS A 89 -7.89 -15.29 5.52
C LYS A 89 -9.12 -16.18 5.36
N ASP A 90 -9.75 -16.56 6.46
CA ASP A 90 -10.98 -17.40 6.45
C ASP A 90 -12.27 -16.56 6.42
N TYR A 91 -12.16 -15.23 6.59
CA TYR A 91 -13.27 -14.29 6.61
C TYR A 91 -13.43 -13.50 5.31
N PHE A 92 -12.33 -13.30 4.57
CA PHE A 92 -12.30 -12.50 3.35
C PHE A 92 -11.72 -13.30 2.18
N ASP A 93 -12.26 -13.03 0.99
CA ASP A 93 -11.84 -13.68 -0.26
C ASP A 93 -10.66 -12.94 -0.90
N ILE A 94 -10.71 -11.60 -0.91
CA ILE A 94 -9.74 -10.73 -1.57
C ILE A 94 -9.11 -9.78 -0.55
N PHE A 95 -7.79 -9.69 -0.57
CA PHE A 95 -7.00 -8.80 0.26
C PHE A 95 -6.27 -7.78 -0.61
N ILE A 96 -6.19 -6.52 -0.15
CA ILE A 96 -5.47 -5.45 -0.83
C ILE A 96 -4.60 -4.72 0.20
N ILE A 97 -3.28 -4.88 0.11
CA ILE A 97 -2.33 -4.07 0.88
C ILE A 97 -2.06 -2.79 0.09
N THR A 98 -2.41 -1.62 0.69
CA THR A 98 -2.49 -0.36 -0.06
C THR A 98 -1.29 0.57 0.12
N ASP A 99 -0.37 0.25 1.03
CA ASP A 99 0.66 1.21 1.46
C ASP A 99 2.08 0.62 1.59
N ALA A 100 2.40 -0.41 0.81
CA ALA A 100 3.76 -0.96 0.81
C ALA A 100 4.79 0.10 0.42
N ARG A 101 5.82 0.28 1.26
CA ARG A 101 6.86 1.31 1.17
C ARG A 101 8.28 0.78 1.28
N MET A 102 8.45 -0.44 1.75
CA MET A 102 9.74 -1.08 1.96
C MET A 102 9.82 -2.38 1.15
N PRO A 103 11.02 -2.78 0.69
CA PRO A 103 11.18 -4.03 -0.06
C PRO A 103 10.56 -5.25 0.62
N GLU A 104 10.77 -5.41 1.92
CA GLU A 104 10.21 -6.52 2.70
C GLU A 104 8.69 -6.49 2.79
N GLU A 105 8.05 -5.31 2.68
CA GLU A 105 6.59 -5.14 2.65
C GLU A 105 5.97 -5.61 1.33
N VAL A 106 6.77 -5.71 0.28
CA VAL A 106 6.39 -6.31 -1.01
C VAL A 106 6.77 -7.78 -1.06
N THR A 107 7.98 -8.12 -0.60
CA THR A 107 8.56 -9.47 -0.72
C THR A 107 7.84 -10.48 0.16
N MET A 108 7.55 -10.15 1.43
CA MET A 108 6.93 -11.10 2.36
C MET A 108 5.56 -11.59 1.90
N PRO A 109 4.61 -10.73 1.49
CA PRO A 109 3.32 -11.21 0.99
C PRO A 109 3.45 -12.01 -0.31
N LYS A 110 4.39 -11.65 -1.18
CA LYS A 110 4.67 -12.38 -2.41
C LYS A 110 5.17 -13.79 -2.13
N GLU A 111 6.14 -13.95 -1.24
CA GLU A 111 6.76 -15.23 -0.93
C GLU A 111 5.88 -16.15 -0.06
N LYS A 112 5.18 -15.58 0.94
CA LYS A 112 4.41 -16.38 1.91
C LYS A 112 2.98 -16.65 1.49
N PHE A 113 2.38 -15.74 0.73
CA PHE A 113 0.95 -15.78 0.41
C PHE A 113 0.68 -15.76 -1.10
N ASN A 114 1.72 -15.84 -1.92
CA ASN A 114 1.63 -15.77 -3.38
C ASN A 114 0.90 -14.51 -3.85
N ALA A 115 1.21 -13.37 -3.20
CA ALA A 115 0.57 -12.10 -3.50
C ALA A 115 0.96 -11.56 -4.87
N ILE A 116 0.01 -10.94 -5.55
CA ILE A 116 0.20 -10.22 -6.81
C ILE A 116 0.67 -8.81 -6.49
N THR A 117 1.88 -8.47 -6.92
CA THR A 117 2.52 -7.19 -6.60
C THR A 117 2.43 -6.22 -7.76
N ILE A 118 1.91 -5.02 -7.49
CA ILE A 118 1.64 -4.00 -8.51
C ILE A 118 2.34 -2.70 -8.14
N LYS A 119 3.26 -2.24 -8.97
CA LYS A 119 3.87 -0.91 -8.87
C LYS A 119 3.02 0.11 -9.60
N ILE A 120 2.59 1.16 -8.90
CA ILE A 120 1.88 2.29 -9.51
C ILE A 120 2.84 3.48 -9.61
N GLU A 121 3.04 3.98 -10.82
CA GLU A 121 3.87 5.15 -11.09
C GLU A 121 3.04 6.28 -11.69
N ARG A 122 3.33 7.52 -11.28
CA ARG A 122 2.72 8.74 -11.82
C ARG A 122 3.84 9.70 -12.25
N PRO A 123 4.35 9.55 -13.50
CA PRO A 123 5.62 10.16 -13.91
C PRO A 123 5.60 11.70 -13.90
N ASN A 124 4.49 12.34 -14.21
CA ASN A 124 4.40 13.80 -14.35
C ASN A 124 3.76 14.48 -13.13
N TYR A 125 3.76 13.82 -11.96
CA TYR A 125 3.16 14.37 -10.75
C TYR A 125 4.20 15.07 -9.90
N GLU A 126 4.02 16.37 -9.69
CA GLU A 126 4.80 17.13 -8.71
C GLU A 126 4.34 16.77 -7.30
N SER A 127 5.26 16.25 -6.50
CA SER A 127 4.95 15.83 -5.14
C SER A 127 4.58 17.02 -4.25
N ALA A 128 3.43 16.93 -3.56
CA ALA A 128 3.03 17.89 -2.53
C ALA A 128 3.86 17.75 -1.23
N LEU A 129 4.73 16.76 -1.15
CA LEU A 129 5.62 16.55 -0.01
C LEU A 129 6.76 17.57 -0.03
N THR A 130 7.20 18.01 1.15
CA THR A 130 8.42 18.81 1.30
C THR A 130 9.64 18.02 0.81
N LYS A 131 10.73 18.71 0.46
CA LYS A 131 11.98 18.05 0.05
C LYS A 131 12.53 17.08 1.10
N LYS A 132 12.30 17.34 2.40
CA LYS A 132 12.69 16.46 3.50
C LYS A 132 11.85 15.18 3.49
N GLU A 133 10.55 15.29 3.38
CA GLU A 133 9.63 14.14 3.32
C GLU A 133 9.87 13.27 2.08
N GLN A 134 10.17 13.88 0.93
CA GLN A 134 10.48 13.15 -0.31
C GLN A 134 11.76 12.30 -0.21
N ARG A 135 12.72 12.71 0.64
CA ARG A 135 13.98 11.97 0.89
C ARG A 135 13.86 10.93 1.99
N HIS A 136 12.71 10.85 2.63
CA HIS A 136 12.48 9.91 3.70
C HIS A 136 12.58 8.46 3.18
N PRO A 137 13.14 7.50 3.95
CA PRO A 137 13.25 6.09 3.52
C PRO A 137 11.94 5.49 3.03
N THR A 138 10.79 5.81 3.62
CA THR A 138 9.48 5.33 3.17
C THR A 138 9.04 5.87 1.80
N GLU A 139 9.73 6.87 1.25
CA GLU A 139 9.46 7.38 -0.10
C GLU A 139 10.53 6.97 -1.12
N THR A 140 11.70 6.48 -0.65
CA THR A 140 12.85 6.18 -1.51
C THR A 140 13.28 4.72 -1.51
N ALA A 141 12.88 3.92 -0.51
CA ALA A 141 13.34 2.53 -0.36
C ALA A 141 12.96 1.62 -1.55
N LEU A 142 11.89 1.95 -2.28
CA LEU A 142 11.44 1.21 -3.46
C LEU A 142 11.92 1.82 -4.80
N ASP A 143 12.77 2.84 -4.79
CA ASP A 143 13.22 3.50 -6.03
C ASP A 143 14.06 2.55 -6.92
N HIS A 144 14.78 1.60 -6.30
CA HIS A 144 15.62 0.60 -6.98
C HIS A 144 15.07 -0.83 -6.84
N TYR A 145 13.84 -0.99 -6.38
CA TYR A 145 13.18 -2.29 -6.27
C TYR A 145 12.33 -2.54 -7.51
N ASP A 146 12.60 -3.62 -8.24
CA ASP A 146 11.95 -3.92 -9.52
C ASP A 146 11.25 -5.29 -9.57
N ASN A 147 11.21 -6.04 -8.45
CA ASN A 147 10.61 -7.36 -8.40
C ASN A 147 9.08 -7.31 -8.19
N TYR A 148 8.39 -6.62 -9.09
CA TYR A 148 6.92 -6.57 -9.17
C TYR A 148 6.41 -7.49 -10.27
N ASP A 149 5.18 -8.02 -10.11
CA ASP A 149 4.52 -8.80 -11.15
C ASP A 149 3.96 -7.90 -12.24
N TYR A 150 3.45 -6.72 -11.84
CA TYR A 150 2.84 -5.75 -12.75
C TYR A 150 3.26 -4.31 -12.43
N LYS A 151 3.14 -3.47 -13.45
CA LYS A 151 3.35 -2.02 -13.35
C LYS A 151 2.20 -1.28 -14.04
N ILE A 152 1.59 -0.33 -13.34
CA ILE A 152 0.56 0.56 -13.87
C ILE A 152 1.13 1.98 -13.94
N ILE A 153 1.06 2.59 -15.11
CA ILE A 153 1.42 3.99 -15.32
C ILE A 153 0.16 4.84 -15.27
N ASN A 154 0.05 5.65 -14.22
CA ASN A 154 -1.03 6.61 -14.01
C ASN A 154 -0.63 7.98 -14.59
N ASP A 155 -0.74 8.12 -15.89
CA ASP A 155 -0.29 9.28 -16.66
C ASP A 155 -1.43 10.01 -17.39
N SER A 156 -2.68 9.59 -17.19
CA SER A 156 -3.85 10.11 -17.87
C SER A 156 -5.04 10.30 -16.92
N THR A 157 -6.25 10.00 -17.35
CA THR A 157 -7.50 10.16 -16.59
C THR A 157 -7.75 9.01 -15.62
N LEU A 158 -8.74 9.19 -14.73
CA LEU A 158 -9.20 8.12 -13.85
C LEU A 158 -9.80 6.94 -14.65
N ASP A 159 -10.51 7.22 -15.75
CA ASP A 159 -11.08 6.18 -16.62
C ASP A 159 -10.00 5.33 -17.28
N ASP A 160 -8.89 5.96 -17.69
CA ASP A 160 -7.72 5.25 -18.21
C ASP A 160 -7.06 4.37 -17.14
N LEU A 161 -6.94 4.88 -15.93
CA LEU A 161 -6.44 4.11 -14.79
C LEU A 161 -7.36 2.92 -14.46
N GLU A 162 -8.69 3.13 -14.49
CA GLU A 162 -9.69 2.08 -14.29
C GLU A 162 -9.52 1.00 -15.35
N LYS A 163 -9.44 1.38 -16.62
CA LYS A 163 -9.24 0.45 -17.74
C LYS A 163 -7.94 -0.35 -17.58
N LYS A 164 -6.80 0.30 -17.35
CA LYS A 164 -5.50 -0.38 -17.13
C LYS A 164 -5.54 -1.36 -15.98
N THR A 165 -6.24 -1.01 -14.90
CA THR A 165 -6.39 -1.88 -13.74
C THR A 165 -7.26 -3.09 -14.07
N ILE A 166 -8.40 -2.92 -14.75
CA ILE A 166 -9.28 -4.01 -15.15
C ILE A 166 -8.58 -4.96 -16.13
N ASP A 167 -7.89 -4.42 -17.15
CA ASP A 167 -7.14 -5.23 -18.13
C ASP A 167 -6.10 -6.14 -17.42
N LEU A 168 -5.44 -5.62 -16.36
CA LEU A 168 -4.53 -6.40 -15.53
C LEU A 168 -5.27 -7.53 -14.80
N LEU A 169 -6.39 -7.22 -14.13
CA LEU A 169 -7.15 -8.22 -13.36
C LEU A 169 -7.71 -9.34 -14.25
N GLU A 170 -8.13 -9.01 -15.48
CA GLU A 170 -8.59 -10.00 -16.46
C GLU A 170 -7.45 -10.88 -16.99
N SER A 171 -6.24 -10.33 -17.09
CA SER A 171 -5.05 -11.10 -17.48
C SER A 171 -4.63 -12.15 -16.45
N GLU A 172 -4.86 -11.86 -15.15
CA GLU A 172 -4.59 -12.75 -14.02
C GLU A 172 -5.55 -13.94 -13.92
N GLY A 173 -6.71 -13.85 -14.56
CA GLY A 173 -7.73 -14.91 -14.54
C GLY A 173 -7.55 -15.98 -15.63
N LYS A 174 -6.55 -15.81 -16.48
CA LYS A 174 -6.23 -16.74 -17.59
C LYS A 174 -5.06 -17.64 -17.25
#